data_69337fa1d6edf61f3fe517350b827448
#
_entry.id   69337fa1d6edf61f3fe517350b827448
#
_cell.length_a   1.000
_cell.length_b   1.000
_cell.length_c   1.000
_cell.angle_alpha   90.00
_cell.angle_beta   90.00
_cell.angle_gamma   90.00
#
_symmetry.space_group_name_H-M   'P 1'
#
loop_
_entity.id
_entity.type
_entity.pdbx_description
1 polymer ?
#
loop_
_entity_poly.entity_id
_entity_poly.type
_entity_poly.pdbx_seq_one_letter_code
_entity_poly.pdbx_strand_id
1 'polypeptide(L)'
;TPKPSSAASDVYKRQLMLTVPFALIGGFWFVWLLGHAISVATAVGFIALAGLAAEFGVVMLVYLRNSLNQRLQSGLPLTKELIAEAIREGAVLRVRPKAMTVAVILAGLIPIMFGSGAGSEVMQRIAAPMVGGMITAPLLSLFVIPAAWRLLQERKLRLAIQNKSI
;
A
#
# COMPACT_ATOMS: atom_id res chain seq x y z
N THR A 1 16.93 13.46 -23.82
CA THR A 1 16.25 14.09 -22.68
C THR A 1 15.32 13.06 -22.02
N PRO A 2 15.52 12.73 -20.73
CA PRO A 2 14.62 11.80 -20.07
C PRO A 2 13.23 12.43 -20.03
N LYS A 3 12.24 11.72 -20.57
CA LYS A 3 10.84 12.16 -20.55
C LYS A 3 10.42 12.34 -19.10
N PRO A 4 9.72 13.44 -18.70
CA PRO A 4 9.30 13.66 -17.33
C PRO A 4 8.40 12.55 -16.78
N SER A 5 7.82 11.72 -17.64
CA SER A 5 7.07 10.52 -17.29
C SER A 5 7.93 9.40 -16.67
N SER A 6 9.21 9.27 -17.05
CA SER A 6 10.09 8.22 -16.54
C SER A 6 10.57 8.53 -15.12
N ALA A 7 10.96 9.77 -14.84
CA ALA A 7 11.37 10.18 -13.49
C ALA A 7 10.21 10.08 -12.47
N ALA A 8 8.99 10.39 -12.87
CA ALA A 8 7.81 10.19 -12.02
C ALA A 8 7.56 8.71 -11.74
N SER A 9 7.74 7.83 -12.73
CA SER A 9 7.56 6.38 -12.54
C SER A 9 8.60 5.78 -11.60
N ASP A 10 9.84 6.26 -11.63
CA ASP A 10 10.91 5.77 -10.75
C ASP A 10 10.68 6.16 -9.28
N VAL A 11 10.14 7.34 -9.01
CA VAL A 11 9.73 7.76 -7.67
C VAL A 11 8.60 6.87 -7.15
N TYR A 12 7.61 6.52 -7.98
CA TYR A 12 6.53 5.62 -7.60
C TYR A 12 7.04 4.20 -7.32
N LYS A 13 7.95 3.68 -8.13
CA LYS A 13 8.57 2.37 -7.91
C LYS A 13 9.32 2.32 -6.57
N ARG A 14 10.10 3.34 -6.26
CA ARG A 14 10.79 3.44 -4.96
C ARG A 14 9.82 3.47 -3.79
N GLN A 15 8.75 4.23 -3.90
CA GLN A 15 7.71 4.33 -2.86
C GLN A 15 7.02 2.99 -2.63
N LEU A 16 6.69 2.26 -3.71
CA LEU A 16 6.13 0.92 -3.63
C LEU A 16 7.09 -0.07 -2.96
N MET A 17 8.37 -0.05 -3.37
CA MET A 17 9.39 -0.92 -2.77
C MET A 17 9.59 -0.65 -1.28
N LEU A 18 9.45 0.59 -0.82
CA LEU A 18 9.53 0.91 0.60
C LEU A 18 8.28 0.47 1.38
N THR A 19 7.13 0.42 0.75
CA THR A 19 5.87 0.03 1.40
C THR A 19 5.80 -1.46 1.70
N VAL A 20 6.35 -2.30 0.82
CA VAL A 20 6.33 -3.76 0.97
C VAL A 20 6.98 -4.23 2.28
N PRO A 21 8.21 -3.81 2.66
CA PRO A 21 8.81 -4.21 3.94
C PRO A 21 7.95 -3.85 5.15
N PHE A 22 7.32 -2.69 5.15
CA PHE A 22 6.42 -2.29 6.25
C PHE A 22 5.19 -3.18 6.35
N ALA A 23 4.63 -3.58 5.22
CA ALA A 23 3.50 -4.52 5.20
C ALA A 23 3.88 -5.89 5.76
N LEU A 24 5.10 -6.35 5.51
CA LEU A 24 5.60 -7.63 6.01
C LEU A 24 5.79 -7.64 7.53
N ILE A 25 6.01 -6.50 8.18
CA ILE A 25 6.18 -6.40 9.63
C ILE A 25 4.98 -7.00 10.37
N GLY A 26 3.76 -6.70 9.94
CA GLY A 26 2.56 -7.27 10.55
C GLY A 26 2.47 -8.77 10.43
N GLY A 27 2.90 -9.32 9.29
CA GLY A 27 3.02 -10.76 9.10
C GLY A 27 4.03 -11.39 10.05
N PHE A 28 5.21 -10.77 10.22
CA PHE A 28 6.24 -11.22 11.16
C PHE A 28 5.74 -11.23 12.61
N TRP A 29 5.10 -10.16 13.05
CA TRP A 29 4.55 -10.08 14.39
C TRP A 29 3.52 -11.17 14.66
N PHE A 30 2.65 -11.44 13.71
CA PHE A 30 1.62 -12.44 13.87
C PHE A 30 2.18 -13.87 13.89
N VAL A 31 3.15 -14.18 13.03
CA VAL A 31 3.86 -15.47 13.03
C VAL A 31 4.58 -15.70 14.35
N TRP A 32 5.26 -14.66 14.85
CA TRP A 32 5.95 -14.71 16.14
C TRP A 32 4.97 -14.90 17.31
N LEU A 33 3.84 -14.20 17.31
CA LEU A 33 2.80 -14.30 18.34
C LEU A 33 2.21 -15.72 18.41
N LEU A 34 2.05 -16.36 17.27
CA LEU A 34 1.54 -17.74 17.19
C LEU A 34 2.61 -18.81 17.49
N GLY A 35 3.86 -18.39 17.68
CA GLY A 35 4.98 -19.32 17.95
C GLY A 35 5.34 -20.22 16.78
N HIS A 36 4.92 -19.90 15.55
CA HIS A 36 5.28 -20.68 14.38
C HIS A 36 6.76 -20.47 13.99
N ALA A 37 7.46 -21.59 13.79
CA ALA A 37 8.80 -21.54 13.23
C ALA A 37 8.77 -21.06 11.77
N ILE A 38 9.81 -20.28 11.41
CA ILE A 38 10.00 -19.87 10.01
C ILE A 38 10.31 -21.11 9.17
N SER A 39 9.44 -21.40 8.24
CA SER A 39 9.53 -22.55 7.35
C SER A 39 9.27 -22.14 5.89
N VAL A 40 9.45 -23.04 4.96
CA VAL A 40 9.12 -22.82 3.54
C VAL A 40 7.66 -22.41 3.38
N ALA A 41 6.76 -23.03 4.15
CA ALA A 41 5.33 -22.68 4.14
C ALA A 41 5.10 -21.22 4.59
N THR A 42 5.77 -20.78 5.64
CA THR A 42 5.72 -19.38 6.09
C THR A 42 6.27 -18.43 5.03
N ALA A 43 7.37 -18.79 4.36
CA ALA A 43 7.94 -18.01 3.28
C ALA A 43 6.96 -17.82 2.10
N VAL A 44 6.24 -18.86 1.71
CA VAL A 44 5.18 -18.78 0.69
C VAL A 44 4.09 -17.80 1.09
N GLY A 45 3.67 -17.81 2.35
CA GLY A 45 2.70 -16.84 2.89
C GLY A 45 3.22 -15.40 2.82
N PHE A 46 4.49 -15.16 3.11
CA PHE A 46 5.12 -13.84 2.99
C PHE A 46 5.21 -13.36 1.54
N ILE A 47 5.50 -14.25 0.59
CA ILE A 47 5.53 -13.90 -0.84
C ILE A 47 4.14 -13.47 -1.31
N ALA A 48 3.10 -14.21 -0.93
CA ALA A 48 1.73 -13.84 -1.24
C ALA A 48 1.32 -12.51 -0.62
N LEU A 49 1.69 -12.27 0.64
CA LEU A 49 1.49 -11.00 1.32
C LEU A 49 2.18 -9.84 0.63
N ALA A 50 3.42 -10.02 0.18
CA ALA A 50 4.18 -9.00 -0.55
C ALA A 50 3.47 -8.61 -1.86
N GLY A 51 2.92 -9.59 -2.59
CA GLY A 51 2.13 -9.34 -3.80
C GLY A 51 0.89 -8.51 -3.53
N LEU A 52 0.12 -8.86 -2.51
CA LEU A 52 -1.08 -8.12 -2.10
C LEU A 52 -0.74 -6.70 -1.61
N ALA A 53 0.34 -6.54 -0.86
CA ALA A 53 0.80 -5.24 -0.38
C ALA A 53 1.21 -4.33 -1.55
N ALA A 54 1.91 -4.87 -2.54
CA ALA A 54 2.27 -4.13 -3.75
C ALA A 54 1.03 -3.71 -4.53
N GLU A 55 0.04 -4.58 -4.69
CA GLU A 55 -1.22 -4.26 -5.35
C GLU A 55 -1.94 -3.11 -4.64
N PHE A 56 -2.08 -3.15 -3.33
CA PHE A 56 -2.69 -2.07 -2.55
C PHE A 56 -1.95 -0.75 -2.71
N GLY A 57 -0.63 -0.79 -2.79
CA GLY A 57 0.21 0.38 -3.02
C GLY A 57 0.01 0.98 -4.41
N VAL A 58 0.08 0.16 -5.46
CA VAL A 58 -0.11 0.59 -6.85
C VAL A 58 -1.46 1.24 -7.05
N VAL A 59 -2.51 0.56 -6.60
CA VAL A 59 -3.88 1.04 -6.76
C VAL A 59 -4.08 2.39 -6.06
N MET A 60 -3.56 2.55 -4.83
CA MET A 60 -3.64 3.82 -4.12
C MET A 60 -2.94 4.96 -4.87
N LEU A 61 -1.73 4.72 -5.36
CA LEU A 61 -0.97 5.73 -6.12
C LEU A 61 -1.66 6.14 -7.42
N VAL A 62 -2.24 5.19 -8.14
CA VAL A 62 -3.00 5.48 -9.37
C VAL A 62 -4.19 6.39 -9.06
N TYR A 63 -4.92 6.13 -7.98
CA TYR A 63 -6.07 6.95 -7.60
C TYR A 63 -5.68 8.35 -7.14
N LEU A 64 -4.63 8.48 -6.34
CA LEU A 64 -4.10 9.79 -5.93
C LEU A 64 -3.67 10.62 -7.14
N ARG A 65 -2.99 9.99 -8.08
CA ARG A 65 -2.55 10.62 -9.33
C ARG A 65 -3.71 11.06 -10.20
N ASN A 66 -4.72 10.20 -10.37
CA ASN A 66 -5.89 10.50 -11.17
C ASN A 66 -6.71 11.65 -10.56
N SER A 67 -6.90 11.64 -9.24
CA SER A 67 -7.59 12.71 -8.52
C SER A 67 -6.89 14.06 -8.70
N LEU A 68 -5.55 14.09 -8.60
CA LEU A 68 -4.78 15.31 -8.85
C LEU A 68 -4.87 15.77 -10.30
N ASN A 69 -4.69 14.87 -11.27
CA ASN A 69 -4.73 15.19 -12.69
C ASN A 69 -6.10 15.74 -13.09
N GLN A 70 -7.18 15.17 -12.59
CA GLN A 70 -8.53 15.63 -12.87
C GLN A 70 -8.75 17.08 -12.40
N ARG A 71 -8.22 17.43 -11.24
CA ARG A 71 -8.29 18.81 -10.70
C ARG A 71 -7.42 19.79 -11.47
N LEU A 72 -6.24 19.37 -11.91
CA LEU A 72 -5.37 20.18 -12.74
C LEU A 72 -5.97 20.46 -14.13
N GLN A 73 -6.64 19.47 -14.72
CA GLN A 73 -7.36 19.64 -15.99
C GLN A 73 -8.56 20.61 -15.88
N SER A 74 -9.10 20.79 -14.68
CA SER A 74 -10.15 21.79 -14.40
C SER A 74 -9.60 23.22 -14.33
N GLY A 75 -8.32 23.45 -14.60
CA GLY A 75 -7.71 24.77 -14.64
C GLY A 75 -7.35 25.34 -13.25
N LEU A 76 -7.41 24.54 -12.20
CA LEU A 76 -7.03 24.97 -10.85
C LEU A 76 -5.50 25.03 -10.71
N PRO A 77 -4.94 26.07 -10.06
CA PRO A 77 -3.51 26.18 -9.83
C PRO A 77 -3.05 25.10 -8.83
N LEU A 78 -1.82 24.61 -8.99
CA LEU A 78 -1.24 23.62 -8.08
C LEU A 78 -0.89 24.31 -6.74
N THR A 79 -1.77 24.20 -5.76
CA THR A 79 -1.59 24.72 -4.40
C THR A 79 -1.49 23.56 -3.40
N LYS A 80 -1.03 23.87 -2.18
CA LYS A 80 -0.98 22.88 -1.10
C LYS A 80 -2.37 22.38 -0.72
N GLU A 81 -3.36 23.28 -0.73
CA GLU A 81 -4.76 22.96 -0.45
C GLU A 81 -5.31 22.00 -1.50
N LEU A 82 -5.02 22.22 -2.79
CA LEU A 82 -5.44 21.33 -3.87
C LEU A 82 -4.87 19.92 -3.72
N ILE A 83 -3.59 19.83 -3.35
CA ILE A 83 -2.93 18.54 -3.08
C ILE A 83 -3.59 17.83 -1.90
N ALA A 84 -3.86 18.54 -0.80
CA ALA A 84 -4.51 17.97 0.38
C ALA A 84 -5.93 17.46 0.08
N GLU A 85 -6.72 18.21 -0.68
CA GLU A 85 -8.06 17.80 -1.11
C GLU A 85 -8.03 16.59 -2.05
N ALA A 86 -7.11 16.56 -3.01
CA ALA A 86 -6.93 15.43 -3.92
C ALA A 86 -6.57 14.14 -3.16
N ILE A 87 -5.71 14.24 -2.15
CA ILE A 87 -5.34 13.12 -1.28
C ILE A 87 -6.56 12.64 -0.48
N ARG A 88 -7.28 13.57 0.14
CA ARG A 88 -8.47 13.24 0.93
C ARG A 88 -9.52 12.52 0.10
N GLU A 89 -9.83 13.04 -1.06
CA GLU A 89 -10.80 12.44 -1.97
C GLU A 89 -10.34 11.07 -2.47
N GLY A 90 -9.11 10.96 -2.98
CA GLY A 90 -8.55 9.71 -3.49
C GLY A 90 -8.43 8.64 -2.42
N ALA A 91 -8.05 9.00 -1.18
CA ALA A 91 -7.95 8.06 -0.07
C ALA A 91 -9.34 7.61 0.42
N VAL A 92 -10.27 8.54 0.62
CA VAL A 92 -11.63 8.24 1.13
C VAL A 92 -12.40 7.33 0.18
N LEU A 93 -12.33 7.59 -1.12
CA LEU A 93 -12.99 6.74 -2.13
C LEU A 93 -12.46 5.30 -2.15
N ARG A 94 -11.26 5.09 -1.63
CA ARG A 94 -10.59 3.78 -1.62
C ARG A 94 -10.73 3.00 -0.32
N VAL A 95 -11.16 3.62 0.76
CA VAL A 95 -11.36 2.94 2.05
C VAL A 95 -12.36 1.79 1.90
N ARG A 96 -13.50 2.05 1.30
CA ARG A 96 -14.59 1.07 1.16
C ARG A 96 -14.20 -0.15 0.32
N PRO A 97 -13.67 -0.01 -0.93
CA PRO A 97 -13.22 -1.17 -1.72
C PRO A 97 -12.11 -1.96 -1.04
N LYS A 98 -11.15 -1.30 -0.39
CA LYS A 98 -10.08 -1.97 0.36
C LYS A 98 -10.62 -2.76 1.54
N ALA A 99 -11.52 -2.18 2.32
CA ALA A 99 -12.14 -2.85 3.45
C ALA A 99 -12.90 -4.11 3.02
N MET A 100 -13.60 -4.06 1.89
CA MET A 100 -14.29 -5.21 1.32
C MET A 100 -13.30 -6.31 0.91
N THR A 101 -12.23 -5.96 0.20
CA THR A 101 -11.21 -6.93 -0.22
C THR A 101 -10.54 -7.60 0.98
N VAL A 102 -10.15 -6.82 1.97
CA VAL A 102 -9.55 -7.33 3.22
C VAL A 102 -10.52 -8.24 3.96
N ALA A 103 -11.78 -7.85 4.08
CA ALA A 103 -12.80 -8.65 4.74
C ALA A 103 -13.01 -10.01 4.06
N VAL A 104 -13.07 -10.04 2.73
CA VAL A 104 -13.21 -11.28 1.96
C VAL A 104 -12.01 -12.19 2.13
N ILE A 105 -10.80 -11.65 2.05
CA ILE A 105 -9.56 -12.44 2.23
C ILE A 105 -9.47 -12.98 3.66
N LEU A 106 -9.73 -12.16 4.67
CA LEU A 106 -9.73 -12.61 6.07
C LEU A 106 -10.82 -13.66 6.33
N ALA A 107 -12.01 -13.47 5.78
CA ALA A 107 -13.09 -14.46 5.89
C ALA A 107 -12.71 -15.82 5.28
N GLY A 108 -11.90 -15.83 4.22
CA GLY A 108 -11.35 -17.05 3.64
C GLY A 108 -10.19 -17.68 4.44
N LEU A 109 -9.34 -16.85 5.05
CA LEU A 109 -8.16 -17.30 5.79
C LEU A 109 -8.47 -17.74 7.23
N ILE A 110 -9.42 -17.11 7.91
CA ILE A 110 -9.78 -17.43 9.30
C ILE A 110 -10.18 -18.91 9.48
N PRO A 111 -11.05 -19.48 8.64
CA PRO A 111 -11.38 -20.91 8.75
C PRO A 111 -10.16 -21.82 8.60
N ILE A 112 -9.19 -21.45 7.77
CA ILE A 112 -7.95 -22.21 7.55
C ILE A 112 -7.10 -22.23 8.84
N MET A 113 -7.07 -21.10 9.58
CA MET A 113 -6.34 -21.01 10.84
C MET A 113 -6.86 -21.94 11.93
N PHE A 114 -8.16 -22.26 11.89
CA PHE A 114 -8.81 -23.16 12.86
C PHE A 114 -9.04 -24.58 12.31
N GLY A 115 -8.58 -24.87 11.10
CA GLY A 115 -8.70 -26.17 10.48
C GLY A 115 -7.96 -27.25 11.27
N SER A 116 -8.53 -28.45 11.32
CA SER A 116 -7.92 -29.64 11.91
C SER A 116 -7.90 -30.75 10.89
N GLY A 117 -6.82 -31.54 10.88
CA GLY A 117 -6.67 -32.67 9.96
C GLY A 117 -5.28 -32.74 9.35
N ALA A 118 -5.03 -33.77 8.55
CA ALA A 118 -3.76 -33.98 7.88
C ALA A 118 -3.45 -32.80 6.92
N GLY A 119 -2.29 -32.17 7.08
CA GLY A 119 -1.87 -31.03 6.29
C GLY A 119 -2.37 -29.66 6.77
N SER A 120 -3.24 -29.61 7.79
CA SER A 120 -3.74 -28.33 8.35
C SER A 120 -2.61 -27.45 8.89
N GLU A 121 -1.57 -28.02 9.48
CA GLU A 121 -0.42 -27.29 9.98
C GLU A 121 0.31 -26.49 8.89
N VAL A 122 0.48 -27.07 7.71
CA VAL A 122 1.12 -26.40 6.57
C VAL A 122 0.26 -25.24 6.11
N MET A 123 -1.05 -25.45 5.99
CA MET A 123 -1.99 -24.41 5.58
C MET A 123 -2.05 -23.26 6.59
N GLN A 124 -2.03 -23.56 7.89
CA GLN A 124 -1.98 -22.55 8.96
C GLN A 124 -0.70 -21.72 8.89
N ARG A 125 0.45 -22.35 8.64
CA ARG A 125 1.73 -21.64 8.48
C ARG A 125 1.79 -20.73 7.27
N ILE A 126 1.11 -21.08 6.18
CA ILE A 126 0.95 -20.21 5.01
C ILE A 126 0.00 -19.05 5.32
N ALA A 127 -1.10 -19.33 5.97
CA ALA A 127 -2.14 -18.33 6.27
C ALA A 127 -1.71 -17.32 7.36
N ALA A 128 -0.89 -17.72 8.34
CA ALA A 128 -0.50 -16.88 9.46
C ALA A 128 0.12 -15.53 9.04
N PRO A 129 1.17 -15.46 8.21
CA PRO A 129 1.73 -14.18 7.78
C PRO A 129 0.74 -13.36 6.96
N MET A 130 -0.12 -14.01 6.17
CA MET A 130 -1.14 -13.33 5.38
C MET A 130 -2.19 -12.67 6.27
N VAL A 131 -2.69 -13.35 7.30
CA VAL A 131 -3.66 -12.78 8.24
C VAL A 131 -3.07 -11.56 8.95
N GLY A 132 -1.86 -11.68 9.50
CA GLY A 132 -1.20 -10.56 10.17
C GLY A 132 -0.93 -9.39 9.26
N GLY A 133 -0.43 -9.66 8.05
CA GLY A 133 -0.13 -8.63 7.06
C GLY A 133 -1.38 -7.98 6.46
N MET A 134 -2.49 -8.70 6.34
CA MET A 134 -3.75 -8.14 5.83
C MET A 134 -4.42 -7.16 6.78
N ILE A 135 -4.03 -7.15 8.05
CA ILE A 135 -4.44 -6.10 9.00
C ILE A 135 -3.56 -4.86 8.82
N THR A 136 -2.25 -5.04 8.72
CA THR A 136 -1.29 -3.92 8.69
C THR A 136 -1.11 -3.30 7.30
N ALA A 137 -1.08 -4.10 6.23
CA ALA A 137 -0.84 -3.60 4.87
C ALA A 137 -1.88 -2.57 4.39
N PRO A 138 -3.20 -2.78 4.56
CA PRO A 138 -4.19 -1.78 4.19
C PRO A 138 -4.08 -0.50 5.01
N LEU A 139 -3.83 -0.60 6.32
CA LEU A 139 -3.66 0.55 7.21
C LEU A 139 -2.44 1.38 6.78
N LEU A 140 -1.29 0.72 6.57
CA LEU A 140 -0.10 1.38 6.06
C LEU A 140 -0.32 2.02 4.70
N SER A 141 -0.99 1.34 3.78
CA SER A 141 -1.27 1.90 2.46
C SER A 141 -2.21 3.12 2.51
N LEU A 142 -3.12 3.18 3.48
CA LEU A 142 -4.02 4.31 3.66
C LEU A 142 -3.35 5.53 4.32
N PHE A 143 -2.37 5.32 5.18
CA PHE A 143 -1.71 6.40 5.91
C PHE A 143 -0.34 6.77 5.33
N VAL A 144 0.52 5.77 5.09
CA VAL A 144 1.91 6.01 4.66
C VAL A 144 1.98 6.48 3.22
N ILE A 145 1.23 5.86 2.31
CA ILE A 145 1.30 6.21 0.88
C ILE A 145 0.79 7.63 0.62
N PRO A 146 -0.39 8.05 1.13
CA PRO A 146 -0.84 9.43 0.97
C PRO A 146 0.12 10.45 1.61
N ALA A 147 0.66 10.15 2.79
CA ALA A 147 1.61 11.04 3.46
C ALA A 147 2.91 11.21 2.67
N ALA A 148 3.50 10.11 2.20
CA ALA A 148 4.71 10.15 1.38
C ALA A 148 4.47 10.87 0.04
N TRP A 149 3.33 10.61 -0.59
CA TRP A 149 2.94 11.25 -1.85
C TRP A 149 2.74 12.77 -1.67
N ARG A 150 2.12 13.20 -0.57
CA ARG A 150 1.98 14.60 -0.21
C ARG A 150 3.34 15.28 -0.10
N LEU A 151 4.28 14.70 0.64
CA LEU A 151 5.63 15.24 0.80
C LEU A 151 6.36 15.39 -0.55
N LEU A 152 6.22 14.41 -1.43
CA LEU A 152 6.82 14.45 -2.77
C LEU A 152 6.22 15.55 -3.64
N GLN A 153 4.92 15.75 -3.61
CA GLN A 153 4.24 16.81 -4.37
C GLN A 153 4.57 18.21 -3.82
N GLU A 154 4.62 18.36 -2.51
CA GLU A 154 5.03 19.63 -1.88
C GLU A 154 6.49 19.99 -2.21
N ARG A 155 7.40 19.00 -2.25
CA ARG A 155 8.79 19.22 -2.69
C ARG A 155 8.87 19.67 -4.14
N LYS A 156 8.12 19.03 -5.05
CA LYS A 156 8.04 19.43 -6.45
C LYS A 156 7.51 20.85 -6.60
N LEU A 157 6.50 21.21 -5.85
CA LEU A 157 5.93 22.57 -5.86
C LEU A 157 6.95 23.59 -5.38
N ARG A 158 7.69 23.33 -4.30
CA ARG A 158 8.74 24.21 -3.80
C ARG A 158 9.86 24.44 -4.83
N LEU A 159 10.34 23.37 -5.47
CA LEU A 159 11.37 23.44 -6.50
C LEU A 159 10.90 24.22 -7.73
N ALA A 160 9.63 24.06 -8.14
CA ALA A 160 9.06 24.81 -9.24
C ALA A 160 8.95 26.31 -8.96
N ILE A 161 8.62 26.69 -7.72
CA ILE A 161 8.57 28.09 -7.28
C ILE A 161 9.98 28.68 -7.26
N GLN A 162 10.96 27.95 -6.74
CA GLN A 162 12.34 28.41 -6.64
C GLN A 162 13.00 28.61 -8.02
N ASN A 163 12.69 27.75 -9.00
CA ASN A 163 13.16 27.90 -10.38
C ASN A 163 12.50 29.06 -11.15
N LYS A 164 11.37 29.56 -10.66
CA LYS A 164 10.64 30.67 -11.28
C LYS A 164 11.07 32.03 -10.73
N SER A 165 11.86 32.04 -9.64
CA SER A 165 12.38 33.23 -8.95
C SER A 165 13.82 33.59 -9.37
N ILE A 166 14.42 32.79 -10.27
CA ILE A 166 15.70 33.06 -10.94
C ILE A 166 15.43 33.43 -12.40
#